data_1205014da9322a820f0b0ed53525f4aa
#
_entry.id   1205014da9322a820f0b0ed53525f4aa
#
_cell.length_a   1.000
_cell.length_b   1.000
_cell.length_c   1.000
_cell.angle_alpha   90.00
_cell.angle_beta   90.00
_cell.angle_gamma   90.00
#
_symmetry.space_group_name_H-M   'P 1'
#
loop_
_entity.id
_entity.type
_entity.pdbx_description
1 polymer ?
#
loop_
_entity_poly.entity_id
_entity_poly.type
_entity_poly.pdbx_seq_one_letter_code
_entity_poly.pdbx_strand_id
1 'polypeptide(L)'
;MRFRYFEGPESEMHGLLEDPATCSLCGREDRCFEIQDTPQTGCIQCLRDGRFGFFHVTEAGYIVDGALIHSIDDEPPEAVDPDEPVTAASVAELWRTPDFPTWNEVEWPACCREFMVFLGEWKPADFKQQGDPSPRDLFLAMTSPDCHSLWPPDQDPDDWWVTCFAFRCPACGKLAGKIDFS
;
A
#
# COMPACT_ATOMS: atom_id res chain seq x y z
N MET A 1 13.44 -7.95 1.12
CA MET A 1 12.83 -7.83 -0.23
C MET A 1 12.57 -6.36 -0.50
N ARG A 2 12.67 -5.83 -1.75
CA ARG A 2 12.38 -4.39 -2.02
C ARG A 2 11.44 -4.27 -3.20
N PHE A 3 10.33 -3.59 -3.00
CA PHE A 3 9.44 -3.07 -4.04
C PHE A 3 9.54 -1.55 -4.06
N ARG A 4 9.18 -0.93 -5.19
CA ARG A 4 9.28 0.53 -5.32
C ARG A 4 8.37 1.26 -4.33
N TYR A 5 7.15 0.74 -4.15
CA TYR A 5 6.13 1.38 -3.32
C TYR A 5 5.88 0.67 -1.98
N PHE A 6 6.70 -0.31 -1.61
CA PHE A 6 6.56 -1.03 -0.33
C PHE A 6 7.91 -1.14 0.38
N GLU A 7 8.08 -0.40 1.46
CA GLU A 7 9.21 -0.44 2.40
C GLU A 7 8.80 -0.97 3.79
N GLY A 8 7.52 -1.23 4.01
CA GLY A 8 7.00 -1.82 5.25
C GLY A 8 7.57 -3.21 5.54
N PRO A 9 7.31 -3.75 6.74
CA PRO A 9 7.71 -5.10 7.10
C PRO A 9 7.13 -6.16 6.15
N GLU A 10 7.87 -7.22 5.88
CA GLU A 10 7.39 -8.32 5.04
C GLU A 10 6.14 -9.01 5.63
N SER A 11 5.98 -8.99 6.96
CA SER A 11 4.78 -9.49 7.65
C SER A 11 3.51 -8.70 7.33
N GLU A 12 3.64 -7.50 6.79
CA GLU A 12 2.53 -6.65 6.36
C GLU A 12 2.27 -6.75 4.83
N MET A 13 2.94 -7.66 4.12
CA MET A 13 2.63 -7.95 2.72
C MET A 13 1.42 -8.88 2.64
N HIS A 14 0.30 -8.37 2.13
CA HIS A 14 -0.92 -9.17 1.98
C HIS A 14 -0.69 -10.40 1.09
N GLY A 15 -1.17 -11.55 1.53
CA GLY A 15 -1.08 -12.82 0.79
C GLY A 15 0.31 -13.44 0.70
N LEU A 16 1.34 -12.88 1.34
CA LEU A 16 2.66 -13.52 1.39
C LEU A 16 2.59 -14.76 2.28
N LEU A 17 2.96 -15.91 1.72
CA LEU A 17 3.01 -17.18 2.46
C LEU A 17 4.18 -17.19 3.44
N GLU A 18 3.98 -17.73 4.64
CA GLU A 18 5.02 -17.88 5.65
C GLU A 18 6.12 -18.85 5.18
N ASP A 19 5.71 -19.98 4.60
CA ASP A 19 6.60 -21.01 4.11
C ASP A 19 6.79 -20.91 2.58
N PRO A 20 7.97 -21.34 2.05
CA PRO A 20 8.17 -21.47 0.61
C PRO A 20 7.14 -22.44 -0.02
N ALA A 21 6.67 -22.08 -1.21
CA ALA A 21 5.70 -22.86 -1.95
C ALA A 21 6.09 -22.99 -3.43
N THR A 22 5.51 -23.99 -4.11
CA THR A 22 5.71 -24.14 -5.55
C THR A 22 4.91 -23.10 -6.31
N CYS A 23 5.59 -22.21 -7.02
CA CYS A 23 4.98 -21.20 -7.86
C CYS A 23 4.17 -21.85 -9.00
N SER A 24 2.87 -21.59 -9.06
CA SER A 24 1.99 -22.12 -10.10
C SER A 24 2.34 -21.60 -11.51
N LEU A 25 3.04 -20.45 -11.60
CA LEU A 25 3.35 -19.80 -12.87
C LEU A 25 4.70 -20.22 -13.47
N CYS A 26 5.68 -20.64 -12.67
CA CYS A 26 7.00 -21.03 -13.17
C CYS A 26 7.54 -22.34 -12.61
N GLY A 27 6.83 -23.00 -11.70
CA GLY A 27 7.19 -24.30 -11.13
C GLY A 27 8.36 -24.28 -10.12
N ARG A 28 8.93 -23.10 -9.79
CA ARG A 28 10.00 -23.00 -8.80
C ARG A 28 9.44 -23.02 -7.38
N GLU A 29 10.19 -23.64 -6.47
CA GLU A 29 9.95 -23.50 -5.04
C GLU A 29 10.62 -22.22 -4.55
N ASP A 30 9.82 -21.29 -4.01
CA ASP A 30 10.27 -19.96 -3.59
C ASP A 30 9.26 -19.35 -2.62
N ARG A 31 9.55 -18.17 -2.08
CA ARG A 31 8.55 -17.37 -1.38
C ARG A 31 7.49 -16.92 -2.37
N CYS A 32 6.25 -17.26 -2.08
CA CYS A 32 5.11 -17.03 -2.95
C CYS A 32 4.04 -16.21 -2.26
N PHE A 33 3.26 -15.52 -3.08
CA PHE A 33 2.00 -14.90 -2.70
C PHE A 33 0.83 -15.78 -3.14
N GLU A 34 -0.26 -15.73 -2.41
CA GLU A 34 -1.55 -16.15 -2.94
C GLU A 34 -1.96 -15.22 -4.08
N ILE A 35 -2.36 -15.79 -5.21
CA ILE A 35 -2.91 -15.00 -6.32
C ILE A 35 -4.40 -14.81 -6.04
N GLN A 36 -4.82 -13.56 -5.90
CA GLN A 36 -6.16 -13.17 -5.52
C GLN A 36 -7.23 -13.92 -6.35
N ASP A 37 -8.29 -14.35 -5.69
CA ASP A 37 -9.43 -15.07 -6.28
C ASP A 37 -9.10 -16.40 -6.99
N THR A 38 -7.92 -16.94 -6.78
CA THR A 38 -7.50 -18.23 -7.34
C THR A 38 -6.87 -19.14 -6.29
N PRO A 39 -6.85 -20.46 -6.48
CA PRO A 39 -6.09 -21.37 -5.63
C PRO A 39 -4.59 -21.41 -6.02
N GLN A 40 -4.11 -20.46 -6.80
CA GLN A 40 -2.76 -20.45 -7.34
C GLN A 40 -1.83 -19.61 -6.48
N THR A 41 -0.52 -19.90 -6.59
CA THR A 41 0.54 -19.14 -5.95
C THR A 41 1.51 -18.58 -6.99
N GLY A 42 1.98 -17.36 -6.76
CA GLY A 42 2.94 -16.69 -7.61
C GLY A 42 4.20 -16.30 -6.84
N CYS A 43 5.39 -16.69 -7.30
CA CYS A 43 6.62 -16.28 -6.65
C CYS A 43 6.93 -14.80 -6.92
N ILE A 44 7.75 -14.22 -6.05
CA ILE A 44 8.21 -12.83 -6.13
C ILE A 44 8.79 -12.46 -7.49
N GLN A 45 9.53 -13.38 -8.11
CA GLN A 45 10.09 -13.12 -9.44
C GLN A 45 8.99 -13.03 -10.51
N CYS A 46 7.96 -13.89 -10.44
CA CYS A 46 6.83 -13.81 -11.36
C CYS A 46 6.02 -12.53 -11.18
N LEU A 47 5.88 -12.02 -9.94
CA LEU A 47 5.27 -10.72 -9.65
C LEU A 47 6.08 -9.59 -10.30
N ARG A 48 7.39 -9.56 -10.08
CA ARG A 48 8.29 -8.54 -10.68
C ARG A 48 8.29 -8.57 -12.20
N ASP A 49 8.17 -9.76 -12.78
CA ASP A 49 8.10 -9.95 -14.23
C ASP A 49 6.72 -9.58 -14.80
N GLY A 50 5.77 -9.18 -13.94
CA GLY A 50 4.40 -8.80 -14.34
C GLY A 50 3.58 -9.97 -14.88
N ARG A 51 3.82 -11.19 -14.37
CA ARG A 51 3.04 -12.38 -14.74
C ARG A 51 1.73 -12.49 -13.95
N PHE A 52 1.64 -11.77 -12.86
CA PHE A 52 0.46 -11.48 -12.05
C PHE A 52 0.72 -10.19 -11.30
N GLY A 53 -0.30 -9.62 -10.69
CA GLY A 53 -0.21 -8.44 -9.84
C GLY A 53 -1.37 -8.41 -8.85
N PHE A 54 -1.48 -7.31 -8.13
CA PHE A 54 -2.48 -7.11 -7.10
C PHE A 54 -3.52 -6.08 -7.58
N PHE A 55 -4.75 -6.30 -7.16
CA PHE A 55 -5.77 -5.26 -7.20
C PHE A 55 -5.44 -4.21 -6.15
N HIS A 56 -5.55 -2.93 -6.50
CA HIS A 56 -5.36 -1.84 -5.55
C HIS A 56 -6.49 -0.81 -5.66
N VAL A 57 -7.01 -0.39 -4.51
CA VAL A 57 -7.83 0.81 -4.39
C VAL A 57 -6.89 2.00 -4.19
N THR A 58 -7.02 3.05 -4.99
CA THR A 58 -6.14 4.21 -4.93
C THR A 58 -6.92 5.52 -4.99
N GLU A 59 -6.29 6.63 -4.58
CA GLU A 59 -6.88 7.97 -4.73
C GLU A 59 -7.11 8.37 -6.20
N ALA A 60 -6.46 7.69 -7.15
CA ALA A 60 -6.63 7.93 -8.58
C ALA A 60 -7.72 7.03 -9.21
N GLY A 61 -8.17 5.99 -8.51
CA GLY A 61 -9.08 4.97 -9.01
C GLY A 61 -8.62 3.57 -8.64
N TYR A 62 -9.02 2.58 -9.41
CA TYR A 62 -8.70 1.17 -9.17
C TYR A 62 -7.62 0.70 -10.13
N ILE A 63 -6.67 -0.11 -9.64
CA ILE A 63 -5.69 -0.79 -10.50
C ILE A 63 -6.13 -2.24 -10.66
N VAL A 64 -6.50 -2.58 -11.88
CA VAL A 64 -6.94 -3.92 -12.29
C VAL A 64 -6.11 -4.35 -13.48
N ASP A 65 -5.49 -5.53 -13.42
CA ASP A 65 -4.67 -6.11 -14.50
C ASP A 65 -3.62 -5.15 -15.08
N GLY A 66 -3.08 -4.27 -14.22
CA GLY A 66 -2.06 -3.29 -14.58
C GLY A 66 -2.58 -2.03 -15.28
N ALA A 67 -3.89 -1.84 -15.32
CA ALA A 67 -4.54 -0.64 -15.84
C ALA A 67 -5.23 0.15 -14.73
N LEU A 68 -5.31 1.49 -14.88
CA LEU A 68 -6.08 2.37 -14.02
C LEU A 68 -7.49 2.50 -14.59
N ILE A 69 -8.52 2.28 -13.75
CA ILE A 69 -9.93 2.46 -14.07
C ILE A 69 -10.59 3.32 -12.99
N HIS A 70 -11.63 4.08 -13.33
CA HIS A 70 -12.32 4.97 -12.38
C HIS A 70 -13.53 4.32 -11.72
N SER A 71 -14.06 3.27 -12.34
CA SER A 71 -15.11 2.45 -11.78
C SER A 71 -14.79 0.98 -12.07
N ILE A 72 -15.19 0.07 -11.16
CA ILE A 72 -14.98 -1.38 -11.36
C ILE A 72 -15.75 -1.89 -12.61
N ASP A 73 -16.80 -1.18 -13.01
CA ASP A 73 -17.59 -1.53 -14.21
C ASP A 73 -17.01 -0.94 -15.50
N ASP A 74 -15.97 -0.10 -15.41
CA ASP A 74 -15.34 0.49 -16.59
C ASP A 74 -14.42 -0.51 -17.32
N GLU A 75 -14.37 -0.42 -18.63
CA GLU A 75 -13.32 -1.11 -19.39
C GLU A 75 -11.97 -0.40 -19.19
N PRO A 76 -10.86 -1.15 -19.01
CA PRO A 76 -9.54 -0.54 -18.87
C PRO A 76 -9.20 0.33 -20.11
N PRO A 77 -8.69 1.55 -19.91
CA PRO A 77 -8.27 2.41 -21.00
C PRO A 77 -7.01 1.83 -21.69
N GLU A 78 -6.80 2.17 -22.98
CA GLU A 78 -5.57 1.78 -23.69
C GLU A 78 -4.31 2.42 -23.08
N ALA A 79 -4.45 3.58 -22.46
CA ALA A 79 -3.36 4.28 -21.77
C ALA A 79 -3.93 5.16 -20.65
N VAL A 80 -3.09 5.43 -19.63
CA VAL A 80 -3.40 6.40 -18.58
C VAL A 80 -3.48 7.80 -19.17
N ASP A 81 -4.55 8.54 -18.85
CA ASP A 81 -4.74 9.92 -19.33
C ASP A 81 -3.54 10.80 -18.85
N PRO A 82 -2.99 11.66 -19.71
CA PRO A 82 -1.94 12.62 -19.32
C PRO A 82 -2.32 13.55 -18.15
N ASP A 83 -3.60 13.81 -17.95
CA ASP A 83 -4.13 14.65 -16.87
C ASP A 83 -4.35 13.87 -15.55
N GLU A 84 -4.17 12.54 -15.56
CA GLU A 84 -4.26 11.75 -14.36
C GLU A 84 -3.24 12.16 -13.28
N PRO A 85 -3.59 12.02 -11.99
CA PRO A 85 -2.69 12.34 -10.88
C PRO A 85 -1.46 11.43 -10.81
N VAL A 86 -1.44 10.34 -11.57
CA VAL A 86 -0.36 9.34 -11.62
C VAL A 86 0.07 9.04 -13.05
N THR A 87 1.26 8.46 -13.23
CA THR A 87 1.77 8.06 -14.55
C THR A 87 1.46 6.60 -14.86
N ALA A 88 1.40 6.24 -16.15
CA ALA A 88 1.25 4.85 -16.58
C ALA A 88 2.36 3.95 -16.03
N ALA A 89 3.58 4.48 -15.88
CA ALA A 89 4.71 3.75 -15.30
C ALA A 89 4.48 3.46 -13.81
N SER A 90 3.90 4.42 -13.04
CA SER A 90 3.59 4.21 -11.63
C SER A 90 2.43 3.23 -11.44
N VAL A 91 1.43 3.26 -12.32
CA VAL A 91 0.32 2.27 -12.33
C VAL A 91 0.87 0.86 -12.53
N ALA A 92 1.69 0.64 -13.57
CA ALA A 92 2.29 -0.67 -13.86
C ALA A 92 3.22 -1.15 -12.74
N GLU A 93 3.87 -0.24 -12.02
CA GLU A 93 4.74 -0.60 -10.90
C GLU A 93 3.95 -0.91 -9.62
N LEU A 94 2.87 -0.15 -9.33
CA LEU A 94 2.03 -0.44 -8.17
C LEU A 94 1.31 -1.79 -8.35
N TRP A 95 0.83 -2.10 -9.54
CA TRP A 95 0.23 -3.40 -9.84
C TRP A 95 1.16 -4.58 -9.47
N ARG A 96 2.49 -4.42 -9.60
CA ARG A 96 3.51 -5.40 -9.23
C ARG A 96 4.04 -5.24 -7.81
N THR A 97 3.41 -4.40 -7.01
CA THR A 97 3.74 -4.18 -5.60
C THR A 97 2.74 -4.95 -4.74
N PRO A 98 3.18 -5.69 -3.71
CA PRO A 98 2.26 -6.30 -2.76
C PRO A 98 1.36 -5.26 -2.10
N ASP A 99 0.12 -5.63 -1.82
CA ASP A 99 -0.77 -4.82 -1.02
C ASP A 99 -0.47 -5.00 0.48
N PHE A 100 -1.06 -4.16 1.31
CA PHE A 100 -1.03 -4.26 2.77
C PHE A 100 -2.42 -4.68 3.29
N PRO A 101 -2.51 -5.41 4.43
CA PRO A 101 -3.78 -5.89 4.94
C PRO A 101 -4.62 -4.71 5.47
N THR A 102 -5.84 -4.58 4.96
CA THR A 102 -6.82 -3.58 5.42
C THR A 102 -8.14 -4.26 5.78
N TRP A 103 -8.88 -3.69 6.72
CA TRP A 103 -10.24 -4.12 7.05
C TRP A 103 -11.29 -3.38 6.24
N ASN A 104 -10.98 -2.14 5.88
CA ASN A 104 -11.78 -1.30 5.01
C ASN A 104 -10.97 -0.99 3.75
N GLU A 105 -11.61 -0.55 2.69
CA GLU A 105 -10.94 -0.16 1.45
C GLU A 105 -10.11 1.11 1.67
N VAL A 106 -8.88 0.93 2.13
CA VAL A 106 -7.94 2.03 2.32
C VAL A 106 -7.28 2.36 0.98
N GLU A 107 -7.54 3.56 0.49
CA GLU A 107 -6.98 4.03 -0.77
C GLU A 107 -5.47 4.25 -0.69
N TRP A 108 -4.72 3.70 -1.65
CA TRP A 108 -3.30 3.99 -1.81
C TRP A 108 -3.09 5.45 -2.23
N PRO A 109 -2.39 6.28 -1.44
CA PRO A 109 -2.28 7.70 -1.71
C PRO A 109 -1.32 8.00 -2.86
N ALA A 110 -1.61 9.10 -3.58
CA ALA A 110 -0.79 9.62 -4.66
C ALA A 110 -0.23 11.01 -4.32
N CYS A 111 0.98 11.30 -4.79
CA CYS A 111 1.63 12.59 -4.63
C CYS A 111 2.69 12.80 -5.72
N CYS A 112 2.81 14.00 -6.27
CA CYS A 112 3.82 14.34 -7.28
C CYS A 112 3.80 13.41 -8.52
N ARG A 113 2.61 12.98 -8.95
CA ARG A 113 2.36 12.07 -10.07
C ARG A 113 2.91 10.64 -9.88
N GLU A 114 3.11 10.25 -8.63
CA GLU A 114 3.59 8.93 -8.21
C GLU A 114 2.70 8.41 -7.07
N PHE A 115 2.59 7.10 -6.95
CA PHE A 115 2.06 6.52 -5.72
C PHE A 115 3.07 6.69 -4.59
N MET A 116 2.56 6.84 -3.37
CA MET A 116 3.41 6.96 -2.21
C MET A 116 3.94 5.59 -1.76
N VAL A 117 5.11 5.59 -1.15
CA VAL A 117 5.76 4.38 -0.61
C VAL A 117 5.12 4.03 0.72
N PHE A 118 4.57 2.84 0.84
CA PHE A 118 4.09 2.29 2.11
C PHE A 118 5.26 2.01 3.05
N LEU A 119 5.21 2.57 4.25
CA LEU A 119 6.26 2.46 5.27
C LEU A 119 5.92 1.45 6.37
N GLY A 120 4.66 1.07 6.48
CA GLY A 120 4.15 0.16 7.50
C GLY A 120 3.00 0.72 8.31
N GLU A 121 2.45 -0.13 9.17
CA GLU A 121 1.52 0.26 10.20
C GLU A 121 2.26 0.98 11.34
N TRP A 122 1.94 2.25 11.55
CA TRP A 122 2.54 3.06 12.60
C TRP A 122 1.68 3.11 13.85
N LYS A 123 2.30 2.80 14.96
CA LYS A 123 1.78 3.00 16.32
C LYS A 123 2.34 4.30 16.92
N PRO A 124 1.83 4.80 18.04
CA PRO A 124 2.36 6.01 18.70
C PRO A 124 3.86 6.00 18.94
N ALA A 125 4.47 4.83 19.13
CA ALA A 125 5.91 4.67 19.30
C ALA A 125 6.68 5.01 18.02
N ASP A 126 6.13 4.69 16.83
CA ASP A 126 6.79 4.95 15.54
C ASP A 126 6.79 6.44 15.23
N PHE A 127 5.72 7.15 15.56
CA PHE A 127 5.68 8.62 15.47
C PHE A 127 6.74 9.25 16.38
N LYS A 128 6.99 8.71 17.59
CA LYS A 128 8.04 9.20 18.49
C LYS A 128 9.44 9.05 17.91
N GLN A 129 9.69 8.02 17.11
CA GLN A 129 10.99 7.77 16.49
C GLN A 129 11.33 8.77 15.39
N GLN A 130 10.34 9.47 14.82
CA GLN A 130 10.57 10.46 13.77
C GLN A 130 11.21 11.77 14.29
N GLY A 131 11.15 12.03 15.60
CA GLY A 131 11.76 13.20 16.23
C GLY A 131 10.89 14.44 16.15
N ASP A 132 11.30 15.45 15.38
CA ASP A 132 10.58 16.70 15.19
C ASP A 132 9.79 16.67 13.86
N PRO A 133 8.51 17.05 13.80
CA PRO A 133 7.66 17.62 14.86
C PRO A 133 7.28 16.63 15.96
N SER A 134 6.54 17.10 16.99
CA SER A 134 6.05 16.19 18.03
C SER A 134 5.21 15.06 17.44
N PRO A 135 5.14 13.87 18.07
CA PRO A 135 4.38 12.72 17.57
C PRO A 135 2.94 13.07 17.19
N ARG A 136 2.28 13.88 18.04
CA ARG A 136 0.92 14.34 17.78
C ARG A 136 0.85 15.27 16.57
N ASP A 137 1.73 16.25 16.49
CA ASP A 137 1.74 17.21 15.38
C ASP A 137 2.04 16.52 14.06
N LEU A 138 2.92 15.50 14.09
CA LEU A 138 3.20 14.67 12.91
C LEU A 138 1.94 13.90 12.48
N PHE A 139 1.25 13.22 13.41
CA PHE A 139 0.00 12.52 13.11
C PHE A 139 -1.04 13.47 12.50
N LEU A 140 -1.24 14.66 13.11
CA LEU A 140 -2.19 15.65 12.61
C LEU A 140 -1.81 16.17 11.20
N ALA A 141 -0.52 16.30 10.92
CA ALA A 141 -0.04 16.73 9.60
C ALA A 141 -0.16 15.65 8.53
N MET A 142 -0.13 14.37 8.91
CA MET A 142 -0.20 13.22 8.00
C MET A 142 -1.63 12.81 7.66
N THR A 143 -2.58 13.02 8.58
CA THR A 143 -3.93 12.46 8.49
C THR A 143 -4.98 13.52 8.13
N SER A 144 -6.18 13.07 7.69
CA SER A 144 -7.33 13.94 7.48
C SER A 144 -7.76 14.61 8.79
N PRO A 145 -8.24 15.86 8.75
CA PRO A 145 -8.78 16.56 9.93
C PRO A 145 -9.84 15.76 10.71
N ASP A 146 -10.64 14.96 10.04
CA ASP A 146 -11.68 14.12 10.66
C ASP A 146 -11.07 13.03 11.57
N CYS A 147 -9.82 12.66 11.30
CA CYS A 147 -9.06 11.66 12.08
C CYS A 147 -8.32 12.26 13.29
N HIS A 148 -8.27 13.59 13.43
CA HIS A 148 -7.44 14.24 14.46
C HIS A 148 -7.85 13.91 15.91
N SER A 149 -9.11 13.56 16.13
CA SER A 149 -9.62 13.13 17.44
C SER A 149 -9.17 11.71 17.82
N LEU A 150 -8.62 10.97 16.88
CA LEU A 150 -8.18 9.58 17.06
C LEU A 150 -6.78 9.48 17.66
N TRP A 151 -6.02 10.58 17.72
CA TRP A 151 -4.75 10.59 18.43
C TRP A 151 -4.98 10.31 19.91
N PRO A 152 -4.33 9.30 20.52
CA PRO A 152 -4.55 8.96 21.91
C PRO A 152 -4.02 10.10 22.81
N PRO A 153 -4.87 10.74 23.62
CA PRO A 153 -4.44 11.89 24.42
C PRO A 153 -3.46 11.52 25.53
N ASP A 154 -3.69 10.43 26.26
CA ASP A 154 -2.88 9.99 27.40
C ASP A 154 -3.09 8.50 27.70
N GLN A 155 -3.52 7.73 26.71
CA GLN A 155 -3.77 6.29 26.86
C GLN A 155 -2.48 5.49 26.70
N ASP A 156 -2.49 4.28 27.21
CA ASP A 156 -1.43 3.31 26.95
C ASP A 156 -1.31 3.16 25.42
N PRO A 157 -0.12 3.32 24.84
CA PRO A 157 0.09 3.14 23.41
C PRO A 157 -0.40 1.78 22.88
N ASP A 158 -0.44 0.77 23.74
CA ASP A 158 -0.91 -0.58 23.41
C ASP A 158 -2.45 -0.67 23.33
N ASP A 159 -3.18 0.31 23.90
CA ASP A 159 -4.65 0.39 23.83
C ASP A 159 -5.15 1.19 22.62
N TRP A 160 -4.24 1.62 21.72
CA TRP A 160 -4.65 2.35 20.52
C TRP A 160 -5.29 1.40 19.51
N TRP A 161 -6.60 1.49 19.37
CA TRP A 161 -7.45 0.61 18.58
C TRP A 161 -7.50 0.97 17.08
N VAL A 162 -6.80 2.03 16.67
CA VAL A 162 -6.77 2.54 15.30
C VAL A 162 -5.50 2.06 14.61
N THR A 163 -5.61 1.64 13.37
CA THR A 163 -4.46 1.39 12.50
C THR A 163 -4.15 2.63 11.66
N CYS A 164 -2.92 3.11 11.73
CA CYS A 164 -2.42 4.19 10.88
C CYS A 164 -1.40 3.64 9.88
N PHE A 165 -1.79 3.52 8.64
CA PHE A 165 -0.89 3.17 7.55
C PHE A 165 -0.10 4.40 7.13
N ALA A 166 1.23 4.35 7.25
CA ALA A 166 2.12 5.46 6.94
C ALA A 166 2.70 5.34 5.54
N PHE A 167 2.74 6.46 4.84
CA PHE A 167 3.24 6.56 3.47
C PHE A 167 4.20 7.73 3.33
N ARG A 168 5.12 7.62 2.35
CA ARG A 168 6.06 8.69 2.00
C ARG A 168 6.09 8.89 0.49
N CYS A 169 5.94 10.14 0.05
CA CYS A 169 6.13 10.48 -1.37
C CYS A 169 7.59 10.27 -1.78
N PRO A 170 7.87 9.48 -2.83
CA PRO A 170 9.25 9.21 -3.26
C PRO A 170 9.92 10.45 -3.89
N ALA A 171 9.14 11.43 -4.37
CA ALA A 171 9.65 12.62 -5.04
C ALA A 171 9.93 13.77 -4.07
N CYS A 172 8.99 14.12 -3.17
CA CYS A 172 9.13 15.28 -2.29
C CYS A 172 9.32 14.94 -0.81
N GLY A 173 9.24 13.66 -0.42
CA GLY A 173 9.38 13.21 0.97
C GLY A 173 8.18 13.48 1.88
N LYS A 174 7.09 14.08 1.36
CA LYS A 174 5.86 14.31 2.13
C LYS A 174 5.37 13.00 2.72
N LEU A 175 5.01 13.01 4.00
CA LEU A 175 4.34 11.90 4.68
C LEU A 175 2.83 12.04 4.56
N ALA A 176 2.14 10.92 4.51
CA ALA A 176 0.68 10.81 4.60
C ALA A 176 0.31 9.61 5.49
N GLY A 177 -0.81 9.72 6.20
CA GLY A 177 -1.37 8.64 7.01
C GLY A 177 -2.80 8.34 6.56
N LYS A 178 -3.10 7.08 6.35
CA LYS A 178 -4.45 6.56 6.12
C LYS A 178 -4.88 5.78 7.35
N ILE A 179 -6.10 6.03 7.80
CA ILE A 179 -6.63 5.42 9.01
C ILE A 179 -7.58 4.29 8.64
N ASP A 180 -7.38 3.14 9.27
CA ASP A 180 -8.29 2.02 9.22
C ASP A 180 -8.85 1.72 10.61
N PHE A 181 -10.09 1.28 10.66
CA PHE A 181 -10.82 0.97 11.90
C PHE A 181 -11.12 -0.54 11.93
N SER A 182 -10.58 -1.21 12.90
CA SER A 182 -10.86 -2.62 13.19
C SER A 182 -12.04 -2.78 14.16
#